data_4f2dc9893c4cc26de5f8a21e08ace594
#
_entry.id   4f2dc9893c4cc26de5f8a21e08ace594
#
_cell.length_a   1.000
_cell.length_b   1.000
_cell.length_c   1.000
_cell.angle_alpha   90.00
_cell.angle_beta   90.00
_cell.angle_gamma   90.00
#
_symmetry.space_group_name_H-M   'P 1'
#
loop_
_entity.id
_entity.type
_entity.pdbx_description
1 polymer ?
#
loop_
_entity_poly.entity_id
_entity_poly.type
_entity_poly.pdbx_seq_one_letter_code
_entity_poly.pdbx_strand_id
1 'polypeptide(L)'
;ARRANSFPHQLSGGQRQRIALARALAVEPKVLLLDEPFGALDAKVRKELRQWLRSLHSEIHVTSIFVTHDQEEALEVANRVVVMDKGRIEQIGTPGDVYDNPATAFVHGFIGESIVLPVEVSGGSVRLGGRTLNIAAEGVASGASKLFIRRHDMQIGPAGTGSLEGAVRHVRSFGPIQRAEVALTGGEGKTVIEIDAPRDRELQ
;
A
#
# COMPACT_ATOMS: atom_id res chain seq x y z
N ALA A 1 -11.61 -23.65 -25.86
CA ALA A 1 -11.56 -24.89 -26.66
C ALA A 1 -10.15 -25.33 -27.11
N ARG A 2 -9.18 -24.40 -27.41
CA ARG A 2 -7.84 -24.76 -27.95
C ARG A 2 -6.93 -25.58 -27.00
N ARG A 3 -7.21 -25.64 -25.70
CA ARG A 3 -6.34 -26.27 -24.66
C ARG A 3 -7.02 -27.39 -23.86
N ALA A 4 -8.19 -27.88 -24.30
CA ALA A 4 -8.95 -28.91 -23.58
C ALA A 4 -8.17 -30.22 -23.34
N ASN A 5 -7.23 -30.54 -24.23
CA ASN A 5 -6.41 -31.75 -24.16
C ASN A 5 -4.96 -31.49 -23.71
N SER A 6 -4.67 -30.29 -23.15
CA SER A 6 -3.32 -29.95 -22.67
C SER A 6 -3.12 -30.47 -21.25
N PHE A 7 -1.95 -31.08 -20.99
CA PHE A 7 -1.53 -31.47 -19.64
C PHE A 7 -1.06 -30.25 -18.85
N PRO A 8 -1.11 -30.27 -17.49
CA PRO A 8 -0.71 -29.14 -16.64
C PRO A 8 0.68 -28.57 -16.93
N HIS A 9 1.66 -29.41 -17.28
CA HIS A 9 3.03 -28.98 -17.61
C HIS A 9 3.14 -28.22 -18.94
N GLN A 10 2.14 -28.33 -19.81
CA GLN A 10 2.06 -27.64 -21.11
C GLN A 10 1.37 -26.27 -21.00
N LEU A 11 0.93 -25.90 -19.80
CA LEU A 11 0.20 -24.67 -19.54
C LEU A 11 1.11 -23.65 -18.84
N SER A 12 0.95 -22.37 -19.20
CA SER A 12 1.59 -21.29 -18.43
C SER A 12 1.04 -21.20 -16.99
N GLY A 13 1.76 -20.54 -16.09
CA GLY A 13 1.31 -20.33 -14.71
C GLY A 13 -0.09 -19.76 -14.65
N GLY A 14 -0.37 -18.69 -15.40
CA GLY A 14 -1.71 -18.08 -15.45
C GLY A 14 -2.79 -18.96 -16.06
N GLN A 15 -2.45 -19.81 -17.03
CA GLN A 15 -3.41 -20.79 -17.56
C GLN A 15 -3.75 -21.85 -16.52
N ARG A 16 -2.77 -22.37 -15.80
CA ARG A 16 -3.01 -23.31 -14.69
C ARG A 16 -3.90 -22.69 -13.60
N GLN A 17 -3.62 -21.46 -13.22
CA GLN A 17 -4.40 -20.75 -12.21
C GLN A 17 -5.86 -20.56 -12.63
N ARG A 18 -6.10 -20.10 -13.87
CA ARG A 18 -7.47 -19.97 -14.41
C ARG A 18 -8.23 -21.30 -14.47
N ILE A 19 -7.55 -22.40 -14.79
CA ILE A 19 -8.15 -23.73 -14.80
C ILE A 19 -8.45 -24.21 -13.38
N ALA A 20 -7.53 -23.98 -12.42
CA ALA A 20 -7.77 -24.32 -11.03
C ALA A 20 -8.98 -23.58 -10.46
N LEU A 21 -9.12 -22.30 -10.79
CA LEU A 21 -10.24 -21.48 -10.37
C LEU A 21 -11.56 -21.91 -11.06
N ALA A 22 -11.53 -22.18 -12.37
CA ALA A 22 -12.68 -22.72 -13.08
C ALA A 22 -13.15 -24.07 -12.51
N ARG A 23 -12.20 -24.94 -12.11
CA ARG A 23 -12.50 -26.20 -11.43
C ARG A 23 -13.17 -25.98 -10.07
N ALA A 24 -12.68 -25.02 -9.29
CA ALA A 24 -13.27 -24.69 -7.98
C ALA A 24 -14.69 -24.13 -8.11
N LEU A 25 -14.98 -23.39 -9.19
CA LEU A 25 -16.29 -22.82 -9.46
C LEU A 25 -17.28 -23.81 -10.09
N ALA A 26 -16.80 -24.86 -10.77
CA ALA A 26 -17.64 -25.82 -11.48
C ALA A 26 -18.60 -26.61 -10.56
N VAL A 27 -18.34 -26.64 -9.27
CA VAL A 27 -19.18 -27.26 -8.24
C VAL A 27 -20.18 -26.29 -7.61
N GLU A 28 -20.27 -25.06 -8.12
CA GLU A 28 -21.14 -23.99 -7.62
C GLU A 28 -21.04 -23.76 -6.11
N PRO A 29 -19.84 -23.48 -5.58
CA PRO A 29 -19.62 -23.36 -4.15
C PRO A 29 -20.31 -22.10 -3.60
N LYS A 30 -20.80 -22.16 -2.37
CA LYS A 30 -21.29 -20.98 -1.65
C LYS A 30 -20.16 -20.08 -1.14
N VAL A 31 -19.01 -20.67 -0.87
CA VAL A 31 -17.79 -19.97 -0.39
C VAL A 31 -16.60 -20.45 -1.19
N LEU A 32 -15.81 -19.51 -1.68
CA LEU A 32 -14.56 -19.75 -2.40
C LEU A 32 -13.37 -19.31 -1.54
N LEU A 33 -12.47 -20.24 -1.25
CA LEU A 33 -11.24 -19.98 -0.51
C LEU A 33 -10.06 -20.03 -1.48
N LEU A 34 -9.28 -18.97 -1.52
CA LEU A 34 -8.13 -18.81 -2.42
C LEU A 34 -6.89 -18.46 -1.60
N ASP A 35 -5.86 -19.26 -1.74
CA ASP A 35 -4.56 -19.01 -1.12
C ASP A 35 -3.59 -18.54 -2.20
N GLU A 36 -3.06 -17.31 -2.05
CA GLU A 36 -2.13 -16.65 -2.98
C GLU A 36 -2.57 -16.75 -4.47
N PRO A 37 -3.81 -16.37 -4.83
CA PRO A 37 -4.35 -16.67 -6.16
C PRO A 37 -3.62 -15.96 -7.30
N PHE A 38 -2.78 -14.96 -6.99
CA PHE A 38 -2.09 -14.13 -7.98
C PHE A 38 -0.56 -14.30 -7.96
N GLY A 39 0.00 -15.06 -7.00
CA GLY A 39 1.43 -15.07 -6.67
C GLY A 39 2.39 -15.48 -7.79
N ALA A 40 2.02 -16.44 -8.64
CA ALA A 40 2.92 -16.99 -9.69
C ALA A 40 2.66 -16.42 -11.10
N LEU A 41 2.12 -15.21 -11.19
CA LEU A 41 1.68 -14.62 -12.45
C LEU A 41 2.53 -13.42 -12.87
N ASP A 42 2.71 -13.24 -14.19
CA ASP A 42 3.25 -11.98 -14.72
C ASP A 42 2.26 -10.82 -14.49
N ALA A 43 2.75 -9.58 -14.51
CA ALA A 43 1.98 -8.39 -14.17
C ALA A 43 0.70 -8.23 -15.01
N LYS A 44 0.74 -8.57 -16.30
CA LYS A 44 -0.41 -8.47 -17.19
C LYS A 44 -1.48 -9.49 -16.84
N VAL A 45 -1.09 -10.74 -16.68
CA VAL A 45 -2.02 -11.84 -16.33
C VAL A 45 -2.59 -11.62 -14.93
N ARG A 46 -1.79 -11.13 -13.99
CA ARG A 46 -2.23 -10.76 -12.64
C ARG A 46 -3.34 -9.71 -12.69
N LYS A 47 -3.12 -8.62 -13.42
CA LYS A 47 -4.12 -7.57 -13.60
C LYS A 47 -5.43 -8.09 -14.23
N GLU A 48 -5.32 -8.89 -15.30
CA GLU A 48 -6.49 -9.51 -15.94
C GLU A 48 -7.27 -10.42 -14.99
N LEU A 49 -6.55 -11.19 -14.15
CA LEU A 49 -7.19 -12.12 -13.20
C LEU A 49 -7.86 -11.38 -12.04
N ARG A 50 -7.26 -10.29 -11.52
CA ARG A 50 -7.88 -9.42 -10.52
C ARG A 50 -9.19 -8.82 -11.03
N GLN A 51 -9.18 -8.25 -12.22
CA GLN A 51 -10.38 -7.69 -12.86
C GLN A 51 -11.46 -8.75 -13.07
N TRP A 52 -11.06 -9.93 -13.52
CA TRP A 52 -11.98 -11.03 -13.72
C TRP A 52 -12.58 -11.54 -12.39
N LEU A 53 -11.78 -11.68 -11.33
CA LEU A 53 -12.28 -12.09 -10.01
C LEU A 53 -13.28 -11.07 -9.45
N ARG A 54 -13.03 -9.80 -9.68
CA ARG A 54 -13.93 -8.71 -9.29
C ARG A 54 -15.27 -8.78 -10.05
N SER A 55 -15.25 -9.01 -11.38
CA SER A 55 -16.45 -9.21 -12.18
C SER A 55 -17.23 -10.45 -11.73
N LEU A 56 -16.53 -11.55 -11.47
CA LEU A 56 -17.12 -12.79 -11.01
C LEU A 56 -17.92 -12.60 -9.72
N HIS A 57 -17.37 -11.85 -8.78
CA HIS A 57 -18.05 -11.56 -7.52
C HIS A 57 -19.36 -10.78 -7.73
N SER A 58 -19.38 -9.84 -8.68
CA SER A 58 -20.60 -9.08 -9.01
C SER A 58 -21.64 -9.91 -9.80
N GLU A 59 -21.21 -10.90 -10.58
CA GLU A 59 -22.09 -11.70 -11.44
C GLU A 59 -22.72 -12.89 -10.71
N ILE A 60 -21.94 -13.63 -9.92
CA ILE A 60 -22.41 -14.89 -9.30
C ILE A 60 -22.56 -14.84 -7.78
N HIS A 61 -22.33 -13.71 -7.14
CA HIS A 61 -22.58 -13.47 -5.72
C HIS A 61 -21.97 -14.53 -4.77
N VAL A 62 -20.84 -15.12 -5.13
CA VAL A 62 -20.12 -16.08 -4.29
C VAL A 62 -19.29 -15.34 -3.25
N THR A 63 -19.45 -15.71 -1.99
CA THR A 63 -18.57 -15.21 -0.94
C THR A 63 -17.16 -15.74 -1.17
N SER A 64 -16.20 -14.84 -1.40
CA SER A 64 -14.81 -15.20 -1.64
C SER A 64 -13.92 -14.71 -0.51
N ILE A 65 -13.05 -15.59 -0.01
CA ILE A 65 -11.99 -15.24 0.93
C ILE A 65 -10.67 -15.57 0.24
N PHE A 66 -9.79 -14.60 0.11
CA PHE A 66 -8.46 -14.85 -0.43
C PHE A 66 -7.38 -14.32 0.52
N VAL A 67 -6.27 -15.05 0.58
CA VAL A 67 -5.08 -14.67 1.33
C VAL A 67 -4.04 -14.19 0.33
N THR A 68 -3.43 -13.06 0.62
CA THR A 68 -2.32 -12.51 -0.15
C THR A 68 -1.38 -11.73 0.75
N HIS A 69 -0.12 -11.64 0.37
CA HIS A 69 0.86 -10.73 0.95
C HIS A 69 1.02 -9.43 0.14
N ASP A 70 0.34 -9.32 -0.99
CA ASP A 70 0.34 -8.14 -1.86
C ASP A 70 -0.81 -7.20 -1.47
N GLN A 71 -0.44 -6.02 -0.97
CA GLN A 71 -1.40 -5.00 -0.51
C GLN A 71 -2.26 -4.48 -1.66
N GLU A 72 -1.68 -4.30 -2.87
CA GLU A 72 -2.43 -3.81 -4.03
C GLU A 72 -3.55 -4.78 -4.41
N GLU A 73 -3.28 -6.08 -4.32
CA GLU A 73 -4.28 -7.10 -4.58
C GLU A 73 -5.43 -7.02 -3.58
N ALA A 74 -5.12 -6.89 -2.29
CA ALA A 74 -6.13 -6.77 -1.24
C ALA A 74 -6.98 -5.50 -1.42
N LEU A 75 -6.34 -4.36 -1.64
CA LEU A 75 -7.03 -3.07 -1.78
C LEU A 75 -7.85 -2.96 -3.09
N GLU A 76 -7.38 -3.59 -4.18
CA GLU A 76 -8.07 -3.53 -5.48
C GLU A 76 -9.28 -4.48 -5.56
N VAL A 77 -9.19 -5.67 -4.96
CA VAL A 77 -10.16 -6.75 -5.19
C VAL A 77 -11.17 -6.90 -4.06
N ALA A 78 -10.77 -6.70 -2.81
CA ALA A 78 -11.60 -7.01 -1.66
C ALA A 78 -12.63 -5.91 -1.36
N ASN A 79 -13.82 -6.34 -0.89
CA ASN A 79 -14.79 -5.42 -0.28
C ASN A 79 -14.45 -5.18 1.20
N ARG A 80 -13.77 -6.13 1.84
CA ARG A 80 -13.36 -6.09 3.23
C ARG A 80 -11.97 -6.69 3.38
N VAL A 81 -11.08 -5.98 4.05
CA VAL A 81 -9.70 -6.37 4.29
C VAL A 81 -9.53 -6.75 5.76
N VAL A 82 -8.81 -7.83 6.00
CA VAL A 82 -8.37 -8.24 7.34
C VAL A 82 -6.84 -8.20 7.33
N VAL A 83 -6.27 -7.27 8.09
CA VAL A 83 -4.80 -7.19 8.27
C VAL A 83 -4.41 -8.03 9.47
N MET A 84 -3.41 -8.88 9.28
CA MET A 84 -2.92 -9.77 10.33
C MET A 84 -1.42 -9.61 10.54
N ASP A 85 -0.97 -9.64 11.79
CA ASP A 85 0.43 -9.76 12.19
C ASP A 85 0.58 -10.81 13.28
N LYS A 86 1.58 -11.68 13.16
CA LYS A 86 1.93 -12.71 14.16
C LYS A 86 0.74 -13.51 14.67
N GLY A 87 -0.18 -13.87 13.77
CA GLY A 87 -1.37 -14.66 14.08
C GLY A 87 -2.50 -13.89 14.79
N ARG A 88 -2.41 -12.55 14.85
CA ARG A 88 -3.44 -11.67 15.42
C ARG A 88 -4.03 -10.78 14.35
N ILE A 89 -5.30 -10.47 14.50
CA ILE A 89 -5.97 -9.47 13.66
C ILE A 89 -5.61 -8.09 14.19
N GLU A 90 -4.98 -7.28 13.36
CA GLU A 90 -4.62 -5.89 13.65
C GLU A 90 -5.76 -4.92 13.30
N GLN A 91 -6.41 -5.15 12.16
CA GLN A 91 -7.53 -4.33 11.72
C GLN A 91 -8.44 -5.09 10.75
N ILE A 92 -9.73 -4.75 10.78
CA ILE A 92 -10.72 -5.17 9.79
C ILE A 92 -11.46 -3.92 9.32
N GLY A 93 -11.57 -3.74 8.01
CA GLY A 93 -12.26 -2.59 7.43
C GLY A 93 -12.45 -2.72 5.93
N THR A 94 -13.05 -1.71 5.31
CA THR A 94 -13.00 -1.54 3.86
C THR A 94 -11.57 -1.22 3.42
N PRO A 95 -11.21 -1.38 2.13
CA PRO A 95 -9.92 -0.90 1.62
C PRO A 95 -9.61 0.55 1.99
N GLY A 96 -10.60 1.45 1.88
CA GLY A 96 -10.44 2.85 2.29
C GLY A 96 -10.20 3.00 3.79
N ASP A 97 -10.97 2.33 4.64
CA ASP A 97 -10.78 2.42 6.09
C ASP A 97 -9.39 1.98 6.53
N VAL A 98 -8.90 0.88 5.95
CA VAL A 98 -7.57 0.34 6.31
C VAL A 98 -6.45 1.24 5.82
N TYR A 99 -6.64 1.90 4.68
CA TYR A 99 -5.65 2.80 4.08
C TYR A 99 -5.64 4.18 4.74
N ASP A 100 -6.82 4.80 4.90
CA ASP A 100 -6.96 6.19 5.36
C ASP A 100 -6.96 6.30 6.90
N ASN A 101 -7.47 5.27 7.60
CA ASN A 101 -7.62 5.24 9.05
C ASN A 101 -6.95 3.99 9.66
N PRO A 102 -5.62 3.82 9.50
CA PRO A 102 -4.91 2.66 10.04
C PRO A 102 -4.95 2.65 11.57
N ALA A 103 -5.41 1.53 12.16
CA ALA A 103 -5.60 1.39 13.59
C ALA A 103 -4.28 1.31 14.37
N THR A 104 -3.20 0.83 13.74
CA THR A 104 -1.90 0.66 14.37
C THR A 104 -0.76 1.14 13.47
N ALA A 105 0.39 1.42 14.07
CA ALA A 105 1.62 1.72 13.33
C ALA A 105 2.02 0.60 12.36
N PHE A 106 1.70 -0.65 12.72
CA PHE A 106 1.93 -1.81 11.84
C PHE A 106 1.06 -1.70 10.58
N VAL A 107 -0.24 -1.49 10.73
CA VAL A 107 -1.17 -1.36 9.60
C VAL A 107 -0.75 -0.20 8.69
N HIS A 108 -0.41 0.96 9.28
CA HIS A 108 0.04 2.12 8.51
C HIS A 108 1.31 1.82 7.69
N GLY A 109 2.28 1.14 8.28
CA GLY A 109 3.53 0.80 7.61
C GLY A 109 3.40 -0.36 6.63
N PHE A 110 2.45 -1.28 6.88
CA PHE A 110 2.20 -2.44 6.03
C PHE A 110 1.34 -2.08 4.82
N ILE A 111 0.29 -1.29 5.00
CA ILE A 111 -0.60 -0.86 3.92
C ILE A 111 -0.09 0.44 3.31
N GLY A 112 0.52 0.34 2.14
CA GLY A 112 1.13 1.46 1.43
C GLY A 112 2.49 1.87 2.02
N GLU A 113 3.28 2.50 1.20
CA GLU A 113 4.61 2.95 1.59
C GLU A 113 4.53 4.22 2.46
N SER A 114 5.15 4.16 3.63
CA SER A 114 5.12 5.24 4.62
C SER A 114 6.53 5.73 4.96
N ILE A 115 6.66 7.02 5.06
CA ILE A 115 7.81 7.69 5.67
C ILE A 115 7.58 7.67 7.18
N VAL A 116 8.57 7.23 7.94
CA VAL A 116 8.52 7.22 9.41
C VAL A 116 9.57 8.17 9.96
N LEU A 117 9.12 9.23 10.64
CA LEU A 117 10.00 10.22 11.24
C LEU A 117 9.94 10.12 12.76
N PRO A 118 11.10 10.07 13.46
CA PRO A 118 11.13 10.20 14.90
C PRO A 118 10.81 11.64 15.27
N VAL A 119 9.80 11.87 16.09
CA VAL A 119 9.34 13.19 16.50
C VAL A 119 9.18 13.28 18.01
N GLU A 120 9.12 14.48 18.53
CA GLU A 120 8.80 14.77 19.91
C GLU A 120 7.45 15.49 20.00
N VAL A 121 6.56 14.97 20.85
CA VAL A 121 5.25 15.59 21.10
C VAL A 121 5.31 16.31 22.43
N SER A 122 4.88 17.58 22.47
CA SER A 122 4.80 18.38 23.69
C SER A 122 3.63 19.35 23.60
N GLY A 123 2.68 19.25 24.53
CA GLY A 123 1.52 20.15 24.60
C GLY A 123 0.69 20.20 23.32
N GLY A 124 0.53 19.04 22.62
CA GLY A 124 -0.21 18.97 21.35
C GLY A 124 0.56 19.44 20.12
N SER A 125 1.81 19.87 20.29
CA SER A 125 2.71 20.28 19.20
C SER A 125 3.67 19.16 18.85
N VAL A 126 3.95 18.96 17.57
CA VAL A 126 4.90 17.97 17.03
C VAL A 126 6.19 18.67 16.65
N ARG A 127 7.33 18.16 17.08
CA ARG A 127 8.66 18.71 16.78
C ARG A 127 9.56 17.65 16.12
N LEU A 128 10.28 18.08 15.10
CA LEU A 128 11.32 17.28 14.42
C LEU A 128 12.63 18.09 14.38
N GLY A 129 13.70 17.57 14.96
CA GLY A 129 15.01 18.24 14.95
C GLY A 129 14.98 19.67 15.51
N GLY A 130 14.17 19.92 16.54
CA GLY A 130 14.01 21.24 17.15
C GLY A 130 13.02 22.19 16.45
N ARG A 131 12.53 21.85 15.24
CA ARG A 131 11.52 22.63 14.50
C ARG A 131 10.11 22.12 14.82
N THR A 132 9.18 23.06 15.02
CA THR A 132 7.76 22.71 15.20
C THR A 132 7.13 22.49 13.84
N LEU A 133 6.45 21.34 13.67
CA LEU A 133 5.68 21.01 12.48
C LEU A 133 4.27 21.59 12.60
N ASN A 134 3.69 21.97 11.47
CA ASN A 134 2.30 22.44 11.43
C ASN A 134 1.34 21.23 11.39
N ILE A 135 1.41 20.40 12.43
CA ILE A 135 0.62 19.18 12.60
C ILE A 135 0.09 19.19 14.02
N ALA A 136 -1.22 19.01 14.19
CA ALA A 136 -1.84 18.85 15.50
C ALA A 136 -1.65 17.41 15.99
N ALA A 137 -1.32 17.25 17.27
CA ALA A 137 -1.21 15.95 17.95
C ALA A 137 -2.16 15.90 19.16
N GLU A 138 -3.43 16.25 18.93
CA GLU A 138 -4.45 16.22 19.97
C GLU A 138 -4.65 14.78 20.47
N GLY A 139 -4.66 14.60 21.80
CA GLY A 139 -4.81 13.29 22.43
C GLY A 139 -3.57 12.38 22.40
N VAL A 140 -2.46 12.84 21.81
CA VAL A 140 -1.19 12.09 21.82
C VAL A 140 -0.41 12.44 23.08
N ALA A 141 0.08 11.41 23.78
CA ALA A 141 0.91 11.60 24.98
C ALA A 141 2.21 12.34 24.63
N SER A 142 2.63 13.26 25.53
CA SER A 142 3.92 13.96 25.38
C SER A 142 5.09 12.98 25.49
N GLY A 143 6.11 13.22 24.67
CA GLY A 143 7.34 12.42 24.63
C GLY A 143 7.76 12.01 23.22
N ALA A 144 8.75 11.13 23.15
CA ALA A 144 9.24 10.57 21.90
C ALA A 144 8.15 9.75 21.21
N SER A 145 7.90 10.04 19.94
CA SER A 145 6.86 9.44 19.13
C SER A 145 7.33 9.20 17.70
N LYS A 146 6.51 8.58 16.90
CA LYS A 146 6.77 8.38 15.47
C LYS A 146 5.67 9.03 14.66
N LEU A 147 6.05 9.83 13.69
CA LEU A 147 5.14 10.42 12.70
C LEU A 147 5.18 9.55 11.43
N PHE A 148 4.04 9.07 11.02
CA PHE A 148 3.86 8.30 9.79
C PHE A 148 3.22 9.20 8.74
N ILE A 149 3.82 9.27 7.56
CA ILE A 149 3.35 10.13 6.46
C ILE A 149 3.37 9.30 5.17
N ARG A 150 2.34 9.42 4.36
CA ARG A 150 2.36 8.86 3.00
C ARG A 150 3.26 9.69 2.10
N ARG A 151 3.95 9.05 1.14
CA ARG A 151 4.86 9.78 0.23
C ARG A 151 4.16 10.86 -0.59
N HIS A 152 2.92 10.65 -0.97
CA HIS A 152 2.12 11.58 -1.76
C HIS A 152 1.45 12.69 -0.93
N ASP A 153 1.42 12.57 0.40
CA ASP A 153 0.91 13.63 1.28
C ASP A 153 1.95 14.73 1.53
N MET A 154 3.21 14.45 1.21
CA MET A 154 4.25 15.45 1.28
C MET A 154 4.36 16.26 -0.02
N GLN A 155 4.61 17.54 0.12
CA GLN A 155 4.83 18.44 -1.00
C GLN A 155 6.19 19.11 -0.89
N ILE A 156 6.91 19.15 -2.01
CA ILE A 156 8.16 19.91 -2.12
C ILE A 156 7.79 21.31 -2.62
N GLY A 157 8.27 22.32 -1.95
CA GLY A 157 8.08 23.74 -2.29
C GLY A 157 9.39 24.52 -2.18
N PRO A 158 9.38 25.83 -2.52
CA PRO A 158 10.54 26.68 -2.37
C PRO A 158 11.09 26.68 -0.94
N ALA A 159 12.40 26.86 -0.80
CA ALA A 159 13.05 26.92 0.50
C ALA A 159 12.40 27.99 1.41
N GLY A 160 12.21 27.66 2.68
CA GLY A 160 11.62 28.55 3.68
C GLY A 160 10.08 28.61 3.70
N THR A 161 9.37 27.92 2.78
CA THR A 161 7.90 27.92 2.75
C THR A 161 7.26 26.76 3.50
N GLY A 162 8.00 25.68 3.77
CA GLY A 162 7.51 24.46 4.42
C GLY A 162 7.90 24.36 5.89
N SER A 163 7.30 23.36 6.58
CA SER A 163 7.63 23.01 7.96
C SER A 163 8.98 22.30 8.08
N LEU A 164 9.44 21.65 7.01
CA LEU A 164 10.72 20.95 6.94
C LEU A 164 11.56 21.55 5.83
N GLU A 165 12.87 21.55 6.04
CA GLU A 165 13.84 21.90 5.02
C GLU A 165 14.71 20.70 4.69
N GLY A 166 15.10 20.59 3.43
CA GLY A 166 15.94 19.50 2.95
C GLY A 166 16.59 19.82 1.62
N ALA A 167 17.58 19.05 1.24
CA ALA A 167 18.24 19.11 -0.06
C ALA A 167 17.82 17.92 -0.91
N VAL A 168 17.32 18.17 -2.12
CA VAL A 168 17.04 17.15 -3.11
C VAL A 168 18.36 16.51 -3.57
N ARG A 169 18.51 15.22 -3.43
CA ARG A 169 19.70 14.45 -3.82
C ARG A 169 19.58 13.79 -5.18
N HIS A 170 18.47 13.11 -5.36
CA HIS A 170 18.17 12.38 -6.58
C HIS A 170 16.70 12.52 -6.93
N VAL A 171 16.42 12.58 -8.23
CA VAL A 171 15.07 12.54 -8.77
C VAL A 171 14.99 11.42 -9.80
N ARG A 172 14.02 10.53 -9.66
CA ARG A 172 13.73 9.44 -10.60
C ARG A 172 12.31 9.58 -11.14
N SER A 173 12.15 9.43 -12.44
CA SER A 173 10.83 9.50 -13.07
C SER A 173 10.23 8.12 -13.29
N PHE A 174 8.98 7.93 -12.89
CA PHE A 174 8.20 6.70 -13.04
C PHE A 174 6.87 7.04 -13.77
N GLY A 175 6.95 7.20 -15.09
CA GLY A 175 5.79 7.57 -15.88
C GLY A 175 5.23 8.95 -15.49
N PRO A 176 4.02 9.08 -14.95
CA PRO A 176 3.39 10.35 -14.61
C PRO A 176 3.90 10.98 -13.31
N ILE A 177 4.60 10.21 -12.48
CA ILE A 177 5.16 10.68 -11.21
C ILE A 177 6.69 10.72 -11.26
N GLN A 178 7.26 11.57 -10.44
CA GLN A 178 8.67 11.59 -10.11
C GLN A 178 8.85 11.40 -8.61
N ARG A 179 9.88 10.67 -8.23
CA ARG A 179 10.27 10.41 -6.85
C ARG A 179 11.55 11.16 -6.55
N ALA A 180 11.49 12.04 -5.56
CA ALA A 180 12.63 12.77 -5.06
C ALA A 180 13.15 12.15 -3.77
N GLU A 181 14.46 11.91 -3.72
CA GLU A 181 15.18 11.59 -2.50
C GLU A 181 15.65 12.90 -1.86
N VAL A 182 15.13 13.21 -0.67
CA VAL A 182 15.38 14.46 0.03
C VAL A 182 16.11 14.19 1.34
N ALA A 183 17.27 14.81 1.52
CA ALA A 183 17.97 14.80 2.80
C ALA A 183 17.45 15.95 3.65
N LEU A 184 16.79 15.64 4.77
CA LEU A 184 16.27 16.64 5.69
C LEU A 184 17.41 17.34 6.44
N THR A 185 17.26 18.65 6.65
CA THR A 185 18.15 19.46 7.48
C THR A 185 17.59 19.58 8.90
N GLY A 186 18.45 19.40 9.92
CA GLY A 186 18.08 19.66 11.33
C GLY A 186 17.65 18.46 12.18
N GLY A 187 17.76 17.22 11.68
CA GLY A 187 17.60 16.00 12.52
C GLY A 187 18.92 15.48 13.08
N GLU A 188 18.88 14.72 14.16
CA GLU A 188 20.02 13.91 14.60
C GLU A 188 20.30 12.81 13.56
N GLY A 189 21.26 13.02 12.70
CA GLY A 189 21.59 12.15 11.58
C GLY A 189 21.00 12.64 10.26
N LYS A 190 21.56 12.15 9.15
CA LYS A 190 21.07 12.45 7.79
C LYS A 190 19.79 11.66 7.50
N THR A 191 18.65 12.15 7.97
CA THR A 191 17.36 11.55 7.64
C THR A 191 17.09 11.80 6.16
N VAL A 192 16.99 10.74 5.40
CA VAL A 192 16.64 10.76 3.96
C VAL A 192 15.24 10.21 3.80
N ILE A 193 14.42 10.93 3.07
CA ILE A 193 13.03 10.55 2.77
C ILE A 193 12.81 10.54 1.27
N GLU A 194 11.84 9.76 0.83
CA GLU A 194 11.37 9.74 -0.56
C GLU A 194 10.00 10.38 -0.65
N ILE A 195 9.84 11.32 -1.59
CA ILE A 195 8.59 12.07 -1.81
C ILE A 195 8.16 11.85 -3.25
N ASP A 196 6.89 11.52 -3.44
CA ASP A 196 6.30 11.39 -4.77
C ASP A 196 5.63 12.72 -5.18
N ALA A 197 5.94 13.19 -6.37
CA ALA A 197 5.38 14.41 -6.95
C ALA A 197 4.96 14.19 -8.41
N PRO A 198 4.01 14.96 -8.95
CA PRO A 198 3.70 14.97 -10.37
C PRO A 198 4.95 15.33 -11.20
N ARG A 199 5.11 14.70 -12.36
CA ARG A 199 6.30 14.88 -13.21
C ARG A 199 6.44 16.29 -13.80
N ASP A 200 5.36 17.02 -13.95
CA ASP A 200 5.32 18.40 -14.44
C ASP A 200 5.77 19.44 -13.43
N ARG A 201 6.00 19.04 -12.18
CA ARG A 201 6.50 19.91 -11.12
C ARG A 201 8.02 19.96 -11.13
N GLU A 202 8.62 21.14 -11.31
CA GLU A 202 10.05 21.34 -11.08
C GLU A 202 10.38 21.14 -9.58
N LEU A 203 11.28 20.23 -9.30
CA LEU A 203 11.84 19.97 -7.96
C LEU A 203 13.21 20.64 -7.91
N GLN A 204 13.27 21.83 -7.33
CA GLN A 204 14.51 22.60 -7.10
C GLN A 204 15.02 22.38 -5.67
#